data_832569f76d6716b8f27e52768b4fbec8
#
_entry.id   832569f76d6716b8f27e52768b4fbec8
#
_cell.length_a   1.000
_cell.length_b   1.000
_cell.length_c   1.000
_cell.angle_alpha   90.00
_cell.angle_beta   90.00
_cell.angle_gamma   90.00
#
_symmetry.space_group_name_H-M   'P 1'
#
loop_
_entity.id
_entity.type
_entity.pdbx_description
1 polymer ?
#
loop_
_entity_poly.entity_id
_entity_poly.type
_entity_poly.pdbx_seq_one_letter_code
_entity_poly.pdbx_strand_id
1 'polypeptide(L)'
;DLDKLDYLRDYFNFMVHIPSLDNRNLSERFQFIEKFFQNESNNLNRSIEINDGLMQCLLLYPCKDNLIELRNNIQFGVANALSKSKKNTNIVIELGDLPPNVRKGLLYIKKHINDLTND
;
A
#
# COMPACT_ATOMS: atom_id res chain seq x y z
N ASP A 1 1.74 12.82 -4.73
CA ASP A 1 0.75 13.86 -4.76
C ASP A 1 0.03 13.96 -3.43
N LEU A 2 0.07 15.16 -2.82
CA LEU A 2 -0.47 15.40 -1.49
C LEU A 2 -1.98 15.16 -1.41
N ASP A 3 -2.73 15.57 -2.43
CA ASP A 3 -4.19 15.38 -2.45
C ASP A 3 -4.56 13.90 -2.43
N LYS A 4 -3.79 13.09 -3.12
CA LYS A 4 -4.02 11.65 -3.18
C LYS A 4 -3.68 10.99 -1.83
N LEU A 5 -2.65 11.48 -1.15
CA LEU A 5 -2.29 10.99 0.18
C LEU A 5 -3.36 11.34 1.21
N ASP A 6 -3.97 12.53 1.10
CA ASP A 6 -5.05 12.92 2.01
C ASP A 6 -6.26 11.99 1.84
N TYR A 7 -6.63 11.65 0.59
CA TYR A 7 -7.70 10.71 0.33
C TYR A 7 -7.40 9.33 0.94
N LEU A 8 -6.17 8.86 0.80
CA LEU A 8 -5.76 7.58 1.37
C LEU A 8 -5.77 7.60 2.89
N ARG A 9 -5.46 8.75 3.50
CA ARG A 9 -5.54 8.90 4.96
C ARG A 9 -6.96 8.81 5.47
N ASP A 10 -7.91 9.41 4.77
CA ASP A 10 -9.32 9.32 5.13
C ASP A 10 -9.79 7.86 5.05
N TYR A 11 -9.40 7.17 3.99
CA TYR A 11 -9.71 5.75 3.85
C TYR A 11 -9.07 4.93 4.96
N PHE A 12 -7.81 5.20 5.28
CA PHE A 12 -7.10 4.54 6.36
C PHE A 12 -7.81 4.77 7.69
N ASN A 13 -8.22 6.00 7.98
CA ASN A 13 -8.93 6.31 9.22
C ASN A 13 -10.23 5.50 9.34
N PHE A 14 -10.92 5.30 8.23
CA PHE A 14 -12.09 4.43 8.20
C PHE A 14 -11.72 2.98 8.54
N MET A 15 -10.65 2.47 7.94
CA MET A 15 -10.24 1.08 8.13
C MET A 15 -9.80 0.78 9.56
N VAL A 16 -9.12 1.72 10.23
CA VAL A 16 -8.63 1.47 11.59
C VAL A 16 -9.75 1.44 12.64
N HIS A 17 -10.95 1.86 12.26
CA HIS A 17 -12.11 1.78 13.17
C HIS A 17 -12.86 0.46 13.03
N ILE A 18 -12.42 -0.45 12.18
CA ILE A 18 -13.00 -1.78 12.06
C ILE A 18 -12.52 -2.63 13.25
N PRO A 19 -13.43 -3.12 14.12
CA PRO A 19 -13.01 -3.78 15.35
C PRO A 19 -12.15 -5.02 15.20
N SER A 20 -12.23 -5.69 14.04
CA SER A 20 -11.48 -6.92 13.78
C SER A 20 -10.02 -6.68 13.43
N LEU A 21 -9.58 -5.42 13.26
CA LEU A 21 -8.22 -5.09 12.87
C LEU A 21 -7.48 -4.42 14.02
N ASP A 22 -6.18 -4.69 14.13
CA ASP A 22 -5.31 -4.07 15.12
C ASP A 22 -4.94 -2.66 14.66
N ASN A 23 -5.60 -1.65 15.21
CA ASN A 23 -5.42 -0.25 14.84
C ASN A 23 -3.98 0.23 15.00
N ARG A 24 -3.31 -0.23 16.06
CA ARG A 24 -1.94 0.18 16.34
C ARG A 24 -0.99 -0.29 15.24
N ASN A 25 -1.07 -1.56 14.89
CA ASN A 25 -0.21 -2.13 13.87
C ASN A 25 -0.48 -1.52 12.49
N LEU A 26 -1.74 -1.24 12.19
CA LEU A 26 -2.10 -0.60 10.93
C LEU A 26 -1.56 0.82 10.84
N SER A 27 -1.65 1.59 11.94
CA SER A 27 -1.14 2.95 11.98
C SER A 27 0.37 2.98 11.75
N GLU A 28 1.11 2.13 12.43
CA GLU A 28 2.55 2.04 12.28
C GLU A 28 2.93 1.61 10.86
N ARG A 29 2.24 0.61 10.33
CA ARG A 29 2.52 0.11 8.98
C ARG A 29 2.24 1.18 7.93
N PHE A 30 1.15 1.93 8.07
CA PHE A 30 0.84 3.02 7.15
C PHE A 30 1.98 4.05 7.10
N GLN A 31 2.51 4.43 8.27
CA GLN A 31 3.61 5.39 8.34
C GLN A 31 4.86 4.87 7.63
N PHE A 32 5.18 3.58 7.81
CA PHE A 32 6.32 2.99 7.13
C PHE A 32 6.12 2.90 5.63
N ILE A 33 4.91 2.58 5.18
CA ILE A 33 4.59 2.54 3.75
C ILE A 33 4.80 3.93 3.13
N GLU A 34 4.27 4.98 3.76
CA GLU A 34 4.47 6.34 3.29
C GLU A 34 5.95 6.68 3.19
N LYS A 35 6.71 6.33 4.23
CA LYS A 35 8.13 6.64 4.29
C LYS A 35 8.91 5.89 3.19
N PHE A 36 8.59 4.62 2.98
CA PHE A 36 9.28 3.83 1.97
C PHE A 36 9.02 4.35 0.57
N PHE A 37 7.77 4.72 0.25
CA PHE A 37 7.47 5.33 -1.04
C PHE A 37 8.13 6.70 -1.19
N GLN A 38 8.15 7.50 -0.14
CA GLN A 38 8.81 8.80 -0.19
C GLN A 38 10.30 8.64 -0.47
N ASN A 39 10.95 7.67 0.16
CA ASN A 39 12.37 7.39 -0.08
C ASN A 39 12.61 6.98 -1.53
N GLU A 40 11.76 6.11 -2.09
CA GLU A 40 11.90 5.68 -3.47
C GLU A 40 11.68 6.85 -4.44
N SER A 41 10.68 7.68 -4.17
CA SER A 41 10.42 8.88 -4.96
C SER A 41 11.62 9.83 -4.96
N ASN A 42 12.21 10.04 -3.79
CA ASN A 42 13.39 10.90 -3.66
C ASN A 42 14.59 10.32 -4.40
N ASN A 43 14.81 9.01 -4.28
CA ASN A 43 15.96 8.36 -4.94
C ASN A 43 15.85 8.42 -6.45
N LEU A 44 14.64 8.30 -6.99
CA LEU A 44 14.42 8.33 -8.44
C LEU A 44 14.16 9.72 -8.98
N ASN A 45 13.95 10.69 -8.09
CA ASN A 45 13.60 12.06 -8.43
C ASN A 45 12.37 12.10 -9.33
N ARG A 46 11.37 11.26 -9.05
CA ARG A 46 10.12 11.13 -9.79
C ARG A 46 8.98 10.86 -8.82
N SER A 47 7.81 11.39 -9.14
CA SER A 47 6.61 11.13 -8.36
C SER A 47 6.12 9.70 -8.56
N ILE A 48 5.66 9.08 -7.48
CA ILE A 48 5.12 7.72 -7.50
C ILE A 48 3.63 7.82 -7.19
N GLU A 49 2.81 7.21 -8.05
CA GLU A 49 1.36 7.17 -7.88
C GLU A 49 0.93 5.75 -7.52
N ILE A 50 0.07 5.65 -6.50
CA ILE A 50 -0.52 4.38 -6.08
C ILE A 50 -2.03 4.58 -5.94
N ASN A 51 -2.78 3.49 -6.10
CA ASN A 51 -4.23 3.53 -5.91
C ASN A 51 -4.63 2.94 -4.56
N ASP A 52 -5.93 3.04 -4.24
CA ASP A 52 -6.46 2.58 -2.96
C ASP A 52 -6.28 1.09 -2.76
N GLY A 53 -6.52 0.30 -3.79
CA GLY A 53 -6.39 -1.15 -3.71
C GLY A 53 -4.96 -1.58 -3.39
N LEU A 54 -3.99 -0.87 -3.95
CA LEU A 54 -2.59 -1.15 -3.69
C LEU A 54 -2.22 -0.82 -2.24
N MET A 55 -2.66 0.33 -1.74
CA MET A 55 -2.43 0.71 -0.35
C MET A 55 -3.08 -0.29 0.60
N GLN A 56 -4.30 -0.72 0.30
CA GLN A 56 -5.00 -1.71 1.10
C GLN A 56 -4.23 -3.03 1.18
N CYS A 57 -3.70 -3.49 0.06
CA CYS A 57 -2.91 -4.72 0.03
C CYS A 57 -1.66 -4.60 0.90
N LEU A 58 -0.95 -3.48 0.81
CA LEU A 58 0.25 -3.27 1.60
C LEU A 58 -0.05 -3.16 3.10
N LEU A 59 -1.22 -2.59 3.45
CA LEU A 59 -1.61 -2.46 4.84
C LEU A 59 -2.01 -3.78 5.46
N LEU A 60 -2.61 -4.68 4.69
CA LEU A 60 -3.33 -5.82 5.25
C LEU A 60 -2.72 -7.18 4.94
N TYR A 61 -1.77 -7.28 4.00
CA TYR A 61 -1.19 -8.59 3.75
C TYR A 61 -0.35 -9.04 4.95
N PRO A 62 -0.30 -10.37 5.22
CA PRO A 62 0.40 -10.85 6.41
C PRO A 62 1.92 -10.81 6.21
N CYS A 63 2.58 -9.85 6.81
CA CYS A 63 4.04 -9.78 6.85
C CYS A 63 4.58 -9.74 8.30
N LYS A 64 3.73 -9.96 9.28
CA LYS A 64 4.07 -10.14 10.71
C LYS A 64 5.07 -9.12 11.23
N ASP A 65 4.82 -7.85 10.94
CA ASP A 65 5.67 -6.72 11.39
C ASP A 65 7.10 -6.76 10.86
N ASN A 66 7.34 -7.51 9.81
CA ASN A 66 8.65 -7.57 9.18
C ASN A 66 8.84 -6.39 8.23
N LEU A 67 9.45 -5.32 8.75
CA LEU A 67 9.66 -4.09 7.99
C LEU A 67 10.58 -4.27 6.80
N ILE A 68 11.54 -5.19 6.90
CA ILE A 68 12.45 -5.49 5.79
C ILE A 68 11.67 -6.10 4.63
N GLU A 69 10.78 -7.03 4.91
CA GLU A 69 9.92 -7.63 3.89
C GLU A 69 9.02 -6.57 3.25
N LEU A 70 8.40 -5.72 4.06
CA LEU A 70 7.53 -4.65 3.55
C LEU A 70 8.31 -3.74 2.61
N ARG A 71 9.50 -3.29 3.03
CA ARG A 71 10.34 -2.44 2.20
C ARG A 71 10.71 -3.12 0.90
N ASN A 72 11.12 -4.38 0.97
CA ASN A 72 11.54 -5.13 -0.21
C ASN A 72 10.39 -5.31 -1.20
N ASN A 73 9.19 -5.55 -0.71
CA ASN A 73 8.01 -5.68 -1.56
C ASN A 73 7.65 -4.37 -2.24
N ILE A 74 7.79 -3.25 -1.53
CA ILE A 74 7.57 -1.93 -2.10
C ILE A 74 8.62 -1.64 -3.18
N GLN A 75 9.89 -1.94 -2.90
CA GLN A 75 10.96 -1.74 -3.89
C GLN A 75 10.75 -2.60 -5.13
N PHE A 76 10.27 -3.82 -4.94
CA PHE A 76 9.93 -4.72 -6.05
C PHE A 76 8.86 -4.10 -6.93
N GLY A 77 7.79 -3.57 -6.32
CA GLY A 77 6.72 -2.92 -7.06
C GLY A 77 7.19 -1.69 -7.81
N VAL A 78 8.03 -0.86 -7.17
CA VAL A 78 8.58 0.34 -7.79
C VAL A 78 9.46 -0.05 -8.99
N ALA A 79 10.30 -1.06 -8.84
CA ALA A 79 11.17 -1.51 -9.94
C ALA A 79 10.37 -1.99 -11.14
N ASN A 80 9.32 -2.77 -10.91
CA ASN A 80 8.46 -3.24 -11.98
C ASN A 80 7.75 -2.09 -12.69
N ALA A 81 7.20 -1.15 -11.91
CA ALA A 81 6.53 0.01 -12.48
C ALA A 81 7.50 0.89 -13.25
N LEU A 82 8.72 1.06 -12.73
CA LEU A 82 9.75 1.84 -13.39
C LEU A 82 10.11 1.26 -14.76
N SER A 83 10.21 -0.06 -14.85
CA SER A 83 10.57 -0.72 -16.11
C SER A 83 9.54 -0.50 -17.21
N LYS A 84 8.28 -0.24 -16.84
CA LYS A 84 7.19 0.02 -17.78
C LYS A 84 6.98 1.51 -18.07
N SER A 85 7.54 2.38 -17.25
CA SER A 85 7.27 3.81 -17.36
C SER A 85 8.13 4.47 -18.43
N LYS A 86 7.61 5.57 -18.97
CA LYS A 86 8.37 6.41 -19.91
C LYS A 86 9.25 7.36 -19.12
N LYS A 87 10.35 7.79 -19.73
CA LYS A 87 11.25 8.77 -19.12
C LYS A 87 10.50 10.06 -18.79
N ASN A 88 10.79 10.63 -17.62
CA ASN A 88 10.26 11.92 -17.19
C ASN A 88 8.76 11.91 -16.94
N THR A 89 8.16 10.74 -16.74
CA THR A 89 6.75 10.63 -16.35
C THR A 89 6.64 10.15 -14.90
N ASN A 90 5.46 10.31 -14.32
CA ASN A 90 5.18 9.73 -13.00
C ASN A 90 5.23 8.22 -13.08
N ILE A 91 5.69 7.60 -12.01
CA ILE A 91 5.72 6.14 -11.91
C ILE A 91 4.38 5.71 -11.31
N VAL A 92 3.59 4.97 -12.09
CA VAL A 92 2.30 4.46 -11.66
C VAL A 92 2.45 2.99 -11.31
N ILE A 93 2.27 2.67 -10.02
CA ILE A 93 2.37 1.28 -9.57
C ILE A 93 0.99 0.67 -9.62
N GLU A 94 0.88 -0.46 -10.31
CA GLU A 94 -0.35 -1.23 -10.40
C GLU A 94 -0.26 -2.46 -9.52
N LEU A 95 -1.41 -3.03 -9.19
CA LEU A 95 -1.48 -4.21 -8.34
C LEU A 95 -0.64 -5.36 -8.89
N GLY A 96 -0.63 -5.54 -10.21
CA GLY A 96 0.17 -6.58 -10.85
C GLY A 96 1.68 -6.40 -10.74
N ASP A 97 2.15 -5.20 -10.34
CA ASP A 97 3.57 -4.94 -10.14
C ASP A 97 4.07 -5.50 -8.81
N LEU A 98 3.17 -5.72 -7.86
CA LEU A 98 3.50 -6.23 -6.53
C LEU A 98 3.67 -7.76 -6.55
N PRO A 99 4.46 -8.30 -5.62
CA PRO A 99 4.56 -9.77 -5.49
C PRO A 99 3.21 -10.40 -5.20
N PRO A 100 2.99 -11.67 -5.61
CA PRO A 100 1.71 -12.35 -5.38
C PRO A 100 1.29 -12.42 -3.91
N ASN A 101 2.23 -12.55 -2.99
CA ASN A 101 1.91 -12.64 -1.56
C ASN A 101 1.30 -11.33 -1.05
N VAL A 102 1.69 -10.19 -1.60
CA VAL A 102 1.12 -8.90 -1.22
C VAL A 102 -0.31 -8.78 -1.73
N ARG A 103 -0.56 -9.25 -2.96
CA ARG A 103 -1.90 -9.18 -3.56
C ARG A 103 -2.95 -9.94 -2.76
N LYS A 104 -2.55 -10.87 -1.92
CA LYS A 104 -3.47 -11.57 -1.02
C LYS A 104 -4.16 -10.64 -0.03
N GLY A 105 -3.59 -9.46 0.22
CA GLY A 105 -4.24 -8.47 1.05
C GLY A 105 -5.60 -8.05 0.54
N LEU A 106 -5.80 -8.08 -0.78
CA LEU A 106 -7.10 -7.77 -1.36
C LEU A 106 -8.17 -8.79 -0.97
N LEU A 107 -7.81 -10.05 -0.90
CA LEU A 107 -8.73 -11.09 -0.44
C LEU A 107 -9.10 -10.91 1.03
N TYR A 108 -8.14 -10.50 1.84
CA TYR A 108 -8.38 -10.21 3.25
C TYR A 108 -9.41 -9.09 3.42
N ILE A 109 -9.29 -8.03 2.63
CA ILE A 109 -10.22 -6.90 2.65
C ILE A 109 -11.62 -7.36 2.26
N LYS A 110 -11.75 -8.11 1.18
CA LYS A 110 -13.04 -8.61 0.73
C LYS A 110 -13.73 -9.45 1.80
N LYS A 111 -12.95 -10.29 2.49
CA LYS A 111 -13.50 -11.11 3.57
C LYS A 111 -14.04 -10.25 4.70
N HIS A 112 -13.28 -9.24 5.12
CA HIS A 112 -13.71 -8.35 6.22
C HIS A 112 -14.91 -7.51 5.84
N ILE A 113 -14.97 -7.02 4.60
CA ILE A 113 -16.12 -6.26 4.14
C ILE A 113 -17.36 -7.14 4.12
N ASN A 114 -17.25 -8.39 3.66
CA ASN A 114 -18.37 -9.33 3.68
C ASN A 114 -18.85 -9.61 5.09
N ASP A 115 -17.93 -9.77 6.04
CA ASP A 115 -18.28 -9.98 7.46
C ASP A 115 -19.05 -8.79 8.02
N LEU A 116 -18.69 -7.57 7.63
CA LEU A 116 -19.36 -6.37 8.09
C LEU A 116 -20.74 -6.18 7.45
N THR A 117 -20.93 -6.62 6.21
CA THR A 117 -22.18 -6.42 5.48
C THR A 117 -23.20 -7.54 5.68
N ASN A 118 -22.79 -8.66 6.25
CA ASN A 118 -23.67 -9.82 6.45
C ASN A 118 -24.33 -9.86 7.82
N ASP A 119 -24.19 -8.84 8.61
CA ASP A 119 -24.85 -8.75 9.93
C ASP A 119 -26.28 -8.23 9.83
#